data_3ad3b46bbc6397be271ab6b6d0b061b2
#
_entry.id   3ad3b46bbc6397be271ab6b6d0b061b2
#
_cell.length_a   1.000
_cell.length_b   1.000
_cell.length_c   1.000
_cell.angle_alpha   90.00
_cell.angle_beta   90.00
_cell.angle_gamma   90.00
#
_symmetry.space_group_name_H-M   'P 1'
#
loop_
_entity.id
_entity.type
_entity.pdbx_description
1 polymer ?
#
loop_
_entity_poly.entity_id
_entity_poly.type
_entity_poly.pdbx_seq_one_letter_code
_entity_poly.pdbx_strand_id
1 'polypeptide(L)'
;LWGAQTQRALENFQISGIKFTFPFGRSFIEALGIIKFSAASANQKLKLLEPKKANAIKLSAKEVISGKYDSQFPLDIFQTGSGTSTNMNANEVIANLATKKARIKINPNDHVNMSQSSNDVIPTAICISALLDTQRLLMPALEHLIKTIDKKGVSLRGKVKTGRTHLMDAMPIDFSQELSGWSAQLQAARKSIISASKELLNLPQGG
;
A
#
# COMPACT_ATOMS: atom_id res chain seq x y z
N LEU A 1 -22.12 -2.04 -2.37
CA LEU A 1 -21.72 -1.57 -3.70
C LEU A 1 -20.95 -2.62 -4.51
N TRP A 2 -20.44 -3.68 -3.87
CA TRP A 2 -19.83 -4.78 -4.60
C TRP A 2 -20.86 -5.54 -5.43
N GLY A 3 -20.40 -6.39 -6.31
CA GLY A 3 -21.23 -7.17 -7.23
C GLY A 3 -21.09 -8.68 -7.01
N ALA A 4 -21.51 -9.44 -8.02
CA ALA A 4 -21.62 -10.91 -7.93
C ALA A 4 -20.26 -11.62 -7.75
N GLN A 5 -19.18 -11.12 -8.33
CA GLN A 5 -17.87 -11.76 -8.19
C GLN A 5 -17.32 -11.62 -6.77
N THR A 6 -17.47 -10.44 -6.18
CA THR A 6 -17.10 -10.22 -4.78
C THR A 6 -17.96 -11.05 -3.84
N GLN A 7 -19.26 -11.15 -4.10
CA GLN A 7 -20.16 -11.97 -3.28
C GLN A 7 -19.77 -13.46 -3.32
N ARG A 8 -19.50 -14.01 -4.49
CA ARG A 8 -18.98 -15.39 -4.63
C ARG A 8 -17.67 -15.60 -3.89
N ALA A 9 -16.75 -14.63 -3.96
CA ALA A 9 -15.49 -14.72 -3.25
C ALA A 9 -15.68 -14.70 -1.72
N LEU A 10 -16.62 -13.91 -1.20
CA LEU A 10 -17.00 -13.92 0.22
C LEU A 10 -17.54 -15.29 0.68
N GLU A 11 -18.31 -15.95 -0.16
CA GLU A 11 -18.88 -17.25 0.14
C GLU A 11 -17.82 -18.36 0.09
N ASN A 12 -16.89 -18.27 -0.88
CA ASN A 12 -15.89 -19.31 -1.13
C ASN A 12 -14.63 -19.21 -0.23
N PHE A 13 -14.27 -18.01 0.24
CA PHE A 13 -13.02 -17.76 0.96
C PHE A 13 -13.27 -17.17 2.34
N GLN A 14 -13.84 -17.98 3.25
CA GLN A 14 -14.01 -17.65 4.66
C GLN A 14 -12.87 -18.29 5.47
N ILE A 15 -11.66 -17.78 5.36
CA ILE A 15 -10.45 -18.44 5.86
C ILE A 15 -9.95 -17.84 7.17
N SER A 16 -9.52 -16.58 7.18
CA SER A 16 -8.89 -15.97 8.34
C SER A 16 -9.71 -14.88 9.02
N GLY A 17 -10.67 -14.30 8.32
CA GLY A 17 -11.38 -13.10 8.76
C GLY A 17 -10.55 -11.81 8.67
N ILE A 18 -9.29 -11.88 8.23
CA ILE A 18 -8.43 -10.70 8.04
C ILE A 18 -8.79 -10.02 6.73
N LYS A 19 -9.10 -8.74 6.79
CA LYS A 19 -9.48 -7.93 5.63
C LYS A 19 -8.42 -6.89 5.31
N PHE A 20 -8.39 -6.41 4.06
CA PHE A 20 -7.43 -5.39 3.62
C PHE A 20 -7.53 -4.04 4.35
N THR A 21 -8.66 -3.75 4.99
CA THR A 21 -8.84 -2.52 5.76
C THR A 21 -8.24 -2.57 7.15
N PHE A 22 -7.83 -3.75 7.66
CA PHE A 22 -7.28 -3.88 9.00
C PHE A 22 -6.31 -5.08 9.12
N PRO A 23 -5.17 -4.91 9.80
CA PRO A 23 -4.53 -3.65 10.22
C PRO A 23 -3.67 -3.00 9.12
N PHE A 24 -3.45 -3.66 7.97
CA PHE A 24 -2.39 -3.31 7.00
C PHE A 24 -2.87 -3.07 5.58
N GLY A 25 -4.15 -2.92 5.34
CA GLY A 25 -4.66 -3.02 3.98
C GLY A 25 -5.17 -1.74 3.34
N ARG A 26 -5.26 -0.63 4.08
CA ARG A 26 -5.85 0.60 3.55
C ARG A 26 -5.06 1.16 2.36
N SER A 27 -3.73 1.17 2.45
CA SER A 27 -2.86 1.63 1.35
C SER A 27 -2.97 0.77 0.10
N PHE A 28 -3.30 -0.52 0.26
CA PHE A 28 -3.54 -1.42 -0.88
C PHE A 28 -4.84 -1.07 -1.62
N ILE A 29 -5.92 -0.75 -0.90
CA ILE A 29 -7.18 -0.28 -1.50
C ILE A 29 -6.96 1.07 -2.19
N GLU A 30 -6.21 1.97 -1.55
CA GLU A 30 -5.81 3.25 -2.16
C GLU A 30 -5.05 3.03 -3.47
N ALA A 31 -4.08 2.12 -3.46
CA ALA A 31 -3.30 1.77 -4.64
C ALA A 31 -4.18 1.23 -5.78
N LEU A 32 -5.15 0.36 -5.50
CA LEU A 32 -6.12 -0.07 -6.49
C LEU A 32 -6.91 1.11 -7.07
N GLY A 33 -7.35 2.03 -6.24
CA GLY A 33 -8.02 3.26 -6.69
C GLY A 33 -7.13 4.10 -7.61
N ILE A 34 -5.86 4.26 -7.27
CA ILE A 34 -4.86 4.99 -8.09
C ILE A 34 -4.70 4.31 -9.45
N ILE A 35 -4.56 3.00 -9.48
CA ILE A 35 -4.42 2.23 -10.73
C ILE A 35 -5.66 2.43 -11.62
N LYS A 36 -6.86 2.27 -11.07
CA LYS A 36 -8.10 2.43 -11.84
C LYS A 36 -8.31 3.86 -12.35
N PHE A 37 -7.93 4.86 -11.56
CA PHE A 37 -7.92 6.25 -11.99
C PHE A 37 -6.96 6.47 -13.16
N SER A 38 -5.74 5.95 -13.06
CA SER A 38 -4.69 6.10 -14.06
C SER A 38 -5.03 5.36 -15.35
N ALA A 39 -5.53 4.14 -15.25
CA ALA A 39 -5.97 3.34 -16.40
C ALA A 39 -7.13 4.01 -17.16
N ALA A 40 -8.14 4.50 -16.44
CA ALA A 40 -9.24 5.26 -17.07
C ALA A 40 -8.74 6.53 -17.77
N SER A 41 -7.75 7.20 -17.20
CA SER A 41 -7.14 8.39 -17.80
C SER A 41 -6.35 8.06 -19.07
N ALA A 42 -5.59 6.97 -19.05
CA ALA A 42 -4.83 6.48 -20.19
C ALA A 42 -5.77 6.04 -21.34
N ASN A 43 -6.76 5.20 -21.04
CA ASN A 43 -7.72 4.70 -22.02
C ASN A 43 -8.56 5.84 -22.63
N GLN A 44 -8.86 6.88 -21.85
CA GLN A 44 -9.52 8.09 -22.38
C GLN A 44 -8.61 8.85 -23.38
N LYS A 45 -7.31 9.02 -23.02
CA LYS A 45 -6.35 9.69 -23.93
C LYS A 45 -6.14 8.91 -25.22
N LEU A 46 -6.15 7.59 -25.14
CA LEU A 46 -6.05 6.68 -26.29
C LEU A 46 -7.36 6.57 -27.09
N LYS A 47 -8.43 7.25 -26.66
CA LYS A 47 -9.77 7.20 -27.27
C LYS A 47 -10.42 5.81 -27.25
N LEU A 48 -9.98 4.92 -26.36
CA LEU A 48 -10.55 3.60 -26.16
C LEU A 48 -11.74 3.63 -25.19
N LEU A 49 -11.79 4.61 -24.28
CA LEU A 49 -12.85 4.80 -23.31
C LEU A 49 -13.52 6.16 -23.51
N GLU A 50 -14.85 6.12 -23.64
CA GLU A 50 -15.67 7.32 -23.82
C GLU A 50 -15.47 8.32 -22.67
N PRO A 51 -15.33 9.64 -22.97
CA PRO A 51 -15.02 10.67 -21.96
C PRO A 51 -15.99 10.69 -20.77
N LYS A 52 -17.29 10.50 -21.01
CA LYS A 52 -18.31 10.49 -19.95
C LYS A 52 -18.11 9.33 -18.99
N LYS A 53 -17.83 8.12 -19.49
CA LYS A 53 -17.54 6.94 -18.69
C LYS A 53 -16.21 7.09 -17.94
N ALA A 54 -15.17 7.52 -18.64
CA ALA A 54 -13.84 7.74 -18.05
C ALA A 54 -13.89 8.73 -16.88
N ASN A 55 -14.59 9.85 -17.04
CA ASN A 55 -14.73 10.86 -15.99
C ASN A 55 -15.48 10.30 -14.77
N ALA A 56 -16.55 9.54 -14.99
CA ALA A 56 -17.29 8.91 -13.89
C ALA A 56 -16.45 7.87 -13.13
N ILE A 57 -15.65 7.06 -13.85
CA ILE A 57 -14.71 6.11 -13.27
C ILE A 57 -13.65 6.85 -12.45
N LYS A 58 -13.02 7.89 -12.99
CA LYS A 58 -12.01 8.70 -12.30
C LYS A 58 -12.55 9.33 -11.01
N LEU A 59 -13.75 9.88 -11.05
CA LEU A 59 -14.40 10.46 -9.87
C LEU A 59 -14.68 9.39 -8.79
N SER A 60 -15.14 8.22 -9.21
CA SER A 60 -15.43 7.11 -8.29
C SER A 60 -14.14 6.51 -7.71
N ALA A 61 -13.09 6.38 -8.52
CA ALA A 61 -11.78 5.94 -8.06
C ALA A 61 -11.17 6.91 -7.03
N LYS A 62 -11.34 8.23 -7.20
CA LYS A 62 -10.90 9.23 -6.19
C LYS A 62 -11.61 9.04 -4.84
N GLU A 63 -12.87 8.67 -4.82
CA GLU A 63 -13.58 8.39 -3.57
C GLU A 63 -13.09 7.08 -2.91
N VAL A 64 -12.67 6.08 -3.69
CA VAL A 64 -11.99 4.89 -3.15
C VAL A 64 -10.62 5.27 -2.59
N ILE A 65 -9.83 6.07 -3.32
CA ILE A 65 -8.54 6.60 -2.85
C ILE A 65 -8.69 7.32 -1.50
N SER A 66 -9.75 8.10 -1.31
CA SER A 66 -9.98 8.85 -0.07
C SER A 66 -10.43 8.02 1.12
N GLY A 67 -10.72 6.73 0.94
CA GLY A 67 -11.21 5.83 2.00
C GLY A 67 -12.71 5.86 2.25
N LYS A 68 -13.45 6.65 1.50
CA LYS A 68 -14.91 6.82 1.69
C LYS A 68 -15.69 5.50 1.60
N TYR A 69 -15.14 4.52 0.89
CA TYR A 69 -15.79 3.23 0.63
C TYR A 69 -14.97 2.03 1.10
N ASP A 70 -14.09 2.20 2.09
CA ASP A 70 -13.25 1.10 2.61
C ASP A 70 -14.10 -0.10 3.10
N SER A 71 -15.27 0.14 3.67
CA SER A 71 -16.21 -0.92 4.07
C SER A 71 -16.75 -1.76 2.92
N GLN A 72 -16.55 -1.34 1.67
CA GLN A 72 -16.95 -2.07 0.47
C GLN A 72 -15.89 -3.07 -0.01
N PHE A 73 -14.82 -3.26 0.75
CA PHE A 73 -13.75 -4.22 0.50
C PHE A 73 -13.73 -5.29 1.60
N PRO A 74 -14.73 -6.18 1.62
CA PRO A 74 -14.94 -7.11 2.72
C PRO A 74 -14.16 -8.42 2.60
N LEU A 75 -13.40 -8.63 1.52
CA LEU A 75 -12.76 -9.91 1.21
C LEU A 75 -11.66 -10.27 2.20
N ASP A 76 -11.52 -11.57 2.46
CA ASP A 76 -10.38 -12.14 3.16
C ASP A 76 -9.10 -11.94 2.33
N ILE A 77 -7.97 -11.70 3.00
CA ILE A 77 -6.68 -11.59 2.33
C ILE A 77 -6.24 -12.91 1.71
N PHE A 78 -6.66 -14.04 2.27
CA PHE A 78 -6.46 -15.37 1.71
C PHE A 78 -7.60 -15.69 0.74
N GLN A 79 -7.28 -15.64 -0.53
CA GLN A 79 -8.21 -15.80 -1.64
C GLN A 79 -7.52 -16.49 -2.84
N THR A 80 -7.97 -16.25 -4.06
CA THR A 80 -7.28 -16.71 -5.28
C THR A 80 -5.83 -16.24 -5.31
N GLY A 81 -4.88 -17.10 -5.70
CA GLY A 81 -3.44 -16.81 -5.66
C GLY A 81 -3.00 -15.57 -6.45
N SER A 82 -3.72 -15.22 -7.53
CA SER A 82 -3.49 -14.01 -8.33
C SER A 82 -4.12 -12.73 -7.78
N GLY A 83 -4.87 -12.81 -6.66
CA GLY A 83 -5.59 -11.67 -6.10
C GLY A 83 -6.77 -11.18 -6.96
N THR A 84 -7.24 -11.99 -7.90
CA THR A 84 -8.31 -11.62 -8.83
C THR A 84 -9.58 -11.17 -8.11
N SER A 85 -9.95 -11.82 -7.02
CA SER A 85 -11.14 -11.46 -6.24
C SER A 85 -11.10 -10.02 -5.76
N THR A 86 -9.96 -9.54 -5.26
CA THR A 86 -9.78 -8.15 -4.81
C THR A 86 -9.75 -7.17 -5.97
N ASN A 87 -9.10 -7.51 -7.10
CA ASN A 87 -9.17 -6.69 -8.31
C ASN A 87 -10.61 -6.53 -8.79
N MET A 88 -11.38 -7.63 -8.83
CA MET A 88 -12.79 -7.57 -9.21
C MET A 88 -13.64 -6.79 -8.22
N ASN A 89 -13.37 -6.91 -6.92
CA ASN A 89 -14.04 -6.08 -5.91
C ASN A 89 -13.86 -4.58 -6.19
N ALA A 90 -12.64 -4.14 -6.47
CA ALA A 90 -12.38 -2.75 -6.84
C ALA A 90 -13.11 -2.36 -8.12
N ASN A 91 -13.09 -3.22 -9.15
CA ASN A 91 -13.79 -2.98 -10.41
C ASN A 91 -15.30 -2.83 -10.20
N GLU A 92 -15.92 -3.72 -9.43
CA GLU A 92 -17.37 -3.71 -9.16
C GLU A 92 -17.79 -2.48 -8.36
N VAL A 93 -17.07 -2.15 -7.29
CA VAL A 93 -17.35 -0.97 -6.46
C VAL A 93 -17.26 0.31 -7.30
N ILE A 94 -16.17 0.48 -8.06
CA ILE A 94 -15.98 1.65 -8.91
C ILE A 94 -17.01 1.71 -10.02
N ALA A 95 -17.33 0.58 -10.69
CA ALA A 95 -18.32 0.54 -11.74
C ALA A 95 -19.73 0.93 -11.26
N ASN A 96 -20.14 0.42 -10.09
CA ASN A 96 -21.43 0.74 -9.51
C ASN A 96 -21.55 2.20 -9.08
N LEU A 97 -20.47 2.75 -8.49
CA LEU A 97 -20.41 4.18 -8.16
C LEU A 97 -20.46 5.06 -9.42
N ALA A 98 -19.67 4.70 -10.43
CA ALA A 98 -19.60 5.44 -11.70
C ALA A 98 -20.91 5.37 -12.46
N THR A 99 -21.59 4.22 -12.46
CA THR A 99 -22.93 4.05 -13.05
C THR A 99 -23.95 5.00 -12.43
N LYS A 100 -23.96 5.09 -11.10
CA LYS A 100 -24.85 6.03 -10.38
C LYS A 100 -24.57 7.49 -10.73
N LYS A 101 -23.27 7.87 -10.83
CA LYS A 101 -22.86 9.25 -11.15
C LYS A 101 -23.16 9.65 -12.59
N ALA A 102 -22.84 8.76 -13.53
CA ALA A 102 -22.99 9.04 -14.96
C ALA A 102 -24.42 8.84 -15.47
N ARG A 103 -25.25 8.09 -14.74
CA ARG A 103 -26.58 7.60 -15.16
C ARG A 103 -26.52 6.82 -16.49
N ILE A 104 -25.40 6.11 -16.70
CA ILE A 104 -25.19 5.18 -17.81
C ILE A 104 -24.51 3.93 -17.25
N LYS A 105 -24.79 2.79 -17.84
CA LYS A 105 -24.23 1.50 -17.39
C LYS A 105 -22.71 1.49 -17.62
N ILE A 106 -21.96 1.26 -16.55
CA ILE A 106 -20.49 1.08 -16.58
C ILE A 106 -20.21 -0.34 -16.13
N ASN A 107 -19.56 -1.09 -17.02
CA ASN A 107 -19.21 -2.50 -16.78
C ASN A 107 -17.89 -2.58 -16.03
N PRO A 108 -17.76 -3.42 -14.97
CA PRO A 108 -16.51 -3.59 -14.22
C PRO A 108 -15.36 -4.16 -15.07
N ASN A 109 -15.64 -5.08 -16.01
CA ASN A 109 -14.63 -5.68 -16.87
C ASN A 109 -14.30 -4.78 -18.07
N ASP A 110 -15.33 -4.43 -18.87
CA ASP A 110 -15.13 -3.78 -20.16
C ASP A 110 -14.70 -2.31 -20.04
N HIS A 111 -15.03 -1.64 -18.93
CA HIS A 111 -14.75 -0.22 -18.76
C HIS A 111 -13.75 0.07 -17.64
N VAL A 112 -13.96 -0.47 -16.41
CA VAL A 112 -13.08 -0.17 -15.26
C VAL A 112 -11.78 -0.96 -15.38
N ASN A 113 -11.85 -2.21 -15.81
CA ASN A 113 -10.67 -3.08 -15.99
C ASN A 113 -10.12 -3.08 -17.43
N MET A 114 -10.58 -2.20 -18.29
CA MET A 114 -10.14 -2.08 -19.68
C MET A 114 -8.62 -2.03 -19.78
N SER A 115 -8.04 -2.87 -20.66
CA SER A 115 -6.57 -2.97 -20.89
C SER A 115 -5.77 -3.35 -19.64
N GLN A 116 -6.35 -4.13 -18.72
CA GLN A 116 -5.68 -4.55 -17.48
C GLN A 116 -5.88 -6.03 -17.21
N SER A 117 -4.88 -6.67 -16.61
CA SER A 117 -4.93 -8.01 -16.06
C SER A 117 -4.78 -7.96 -14.53
N SER A 118 -5.43 -8.86 -13.79
CA SER A 118 -5.19 -8.99 -12.35
C SER A 118 -3.72 -9.34 -12.06
N ASN A 119 -3.07 -10.07 -12.95
CA ASN A 119 -1.65 -10.43 -12.84
C ASN A 119 -0.72 -9.22 -12.85
N ASP A 120 -1.15 -8.09 -13.39
CA ASP A 120 -0.39 -6.83 -13.44
C ASP A 120 -0.87 -5.86 -12.37
N VAL A 121 -2.19 -5.77 -12.17
CA VAL A 121 -2.81 -4.85 -11.21
C VAL A 121 -2.39 -5.17 -9.77
N ILE A 122 -2.39 -6.44 -9.38
CA ILE A 122 -2.09 -6.83 -8.00
C ILE A 122 -0.62 -6.54 -7.63
N PRO A 123 0.41 -6.98 -8.40
CA PRO A 123 1.79 -6.61 -8.05
C PRO A 123 2.05 -5.11 -8.16
N THR A 124 1.40 -4.39 -9.08
CA THR A 124 1.46 -2.92 -9.12
C THR A 124 0.88 -2.30 -7.84
N ALA A 125 -0.26 -2.82 -7.36
CA ALA A 125 -0.85 -2.34 -6.11
C ALA A 125 0.04 -2.63 -4.89
N ILE A 126 0.74 -3.77 -4.87
CA ILE A 126 1.75 -4.10 -3.85
C ILE A 126 2.88 -3.06 -3.86
N CYS A 127 3.45 -2.76 -5.02
CA CYS A 127 4.53 -1.76 -5.14
C CYS A 127 4.08 -0.37 -4.67
N ILE A 128 2.91 0.10 -5.12
CA ILE A 128 2.39 1.41 -4.75
C ILE A 128 2.08 1.47 -3.25
N SER A 129 1.39 0.47 -2.69
CA SER A 129 1.03 0.46 -1.27
C SER A 129 2.27 0.40 -0.37
N ALA A 130 3.25 -0.44 -0.71
CA ALA A 130 4.50 -0.54 0.03
C ALA A 130 5.27 0.81 0.03
N LEU A 131 5.30 1.50 -1.10
CA LEU A 131 5.93 2.82 -1.20
C LEU A 131 5.19 3.87 -0.37
N LEU A 132 3.86 3.90 -0.43
CA LEU A 132 3.04 4.82 0.36
C LEU A 132 3.26 4.63 1.86
N ASP A 133 3.22 3.39 2.34
CA ASP A 133 3.42 3.08 3.76
C ASP A 133 4.86 3.35 4.20
N THR A 134 5.83 3.06 3.34
CA THR A 134 7.22 3.42 3.61
C THR A 134 7.38 4.93 3.80
N GLN A 135 6.83 5.73 2.92
CA GLN A 135 6.96 7.20 2.97
C GLN A 135 6.17 7.83 4.11
N ARG A 136 4.95 7.34 4.37
CA ARG A 136 4.01 7.97 5.31
C ARG A 136 4.18 7.50 6.75
N LEU A 137 4.62 6.26 6.96
CA LEU A 137 4.69 5.62 8.27
C LEU A 137 6.12 5.26 8.67
N LEU A 138 6.81 4.45 7.86
CA LEU A 138 8.11 3.90 8.24
C LEU A 138 9.19 4.97 8.32
N MET A 139 9.31 5.84 7.31
CA MET A 139 10.37 6.86 7.28
C MET A 139 10.24 7.88 8.42
N PRO A 140 9.06 8.44 8.72
CA PRO A 140 8.88 9.32 9.88
C PRO A 140 9.16 8.61 11.22
N ALA A 141 8.76 7.34 11.37
CA ALA A 141 9.02 6.57 12.58
C ALA A 141 10.53 6.33 12.80
N LEU A 142 11.27 5.98 11.73
CA LEU A 142 12.72 5.83 11.79
C LEU A 142 13.41 7.15 12.17
N GLU A 143 13.01 8.25 11.57
CA GLU A 143 13.57 9.58 11.90
C GLU A 143 13.28 9.97 13.35
N HIS A 144 12.08 9.69 13.84
CA HIS A 144 11.74 9.93 15.24
C HIS A 144 12.60 9.08 16.18
N LEU A 145 12.77 7.80 15.89
CA LEU A 145 13.58 6.88 16.69
C LEU A 145 15.05 7.31 16.72
N ILE A 146 15.64 7.64 15.57
CA ILE A 146 17.02 8.13 15.47
C ILE A 146 17.22 9.37 16.36
N LYS A 147 16.36 10.39 16.19
CA LYS A 147 16.41 11.62 17.00
C LYS A 147 16.28 11.35 18.51
N THR A 148 15.41 10.39 18.88
CA THR A 148 15.20 10.00 20.28
C THR A 148 16.44 9.34 20.86
N ILE A 149 17.07 8.43 20.12
CA ILE A 149 18.32 7.75 20.51
C ILE A 149 19.44 8.78 20.64
N ASP A 150 19.62 9.67 19.68
CA ASP A 150 20.65 10.70 19.69
C ASP A 150 20.50 11.63 20.91
N LYS A 151 19.27 12.10 21.17
CA LYS A 151 18.97 12.93 22.34
C LYS A 151 19.28 12.19 23.66
N LYS A 152 18.89 10.90 23.73
CA LYS A 152 19.19 10.07 24.90
C LYS A 152 20.70 9.86 25.06
N GLY A 153 21.41 9.61 23.96
CA GLY A 153 22.87 9.50 23.96
C GLY A 153 23.55 10.72 24.54
N VAL A 154 23.16 11.93 24.11
CA VAL A 154 23.68 13.18 24.66
C VAL A 154 23.47 13.26 26.19
N SER A 155 22.32 12.87 26.69
CA SER A 155 22.00 12.93 28.14
C SER A 155 22.76 11.91 28.98
N LEU A 156 23.34 10.88 28.34
CA LEU A 156 24.06 9.81 29.00
C LEU A 156 25.60 9.90 28.80
N ARG A 157 26.13 10.97 28.23
CA ARG A 157 27.57 11.20 28.09
C ARG A 157 28.26 11.16 29.46
N GLY A 158 29.40 10.47 29.50
CA GLY A 158 30.21 10.30 30.74
C GLY A 158 29.64 9.26 31.70
N LYS A 159 28.53 8.60 31.37
CA LYS A 159 27.98 7.48 32.16
C LYS A 159 28.54 6.16 31.64
N VAL A 160 29.54 5.65 32.37
CA VAL A 160 30.27 4.44 32.01
C VAL A 160 29.50 3.18 32.42
N LYS A 161 29.56 2.17 31.59
CA LYS A 161 29.07 0.80 31.84
C LYS A 161 30.13 -0.24 31.43
N THR A 162 29.96 -1.47 31.86
CA THR A 162 30.74 -2.59 31.37
C THR A 162 30.32 -2.93 29.92
N GLY A 163 31.30 -2.92 29.02
CA GLY A 163 31.14 -3.60 27.72
C GLY A 163 31.12 -5.10 27.90
N ARG A 164 30.50 -5.85 26.99
CA ARG A 164 30.45 -7.31 27.05
C ARG A 164 30.76 -7.94 25.71
N THR A 165 31.55 -9.01 25.73
CA THR A 165 31.81 -9.89 24.59
C THR A 165 31.79 -11.33 25.10
N HIS A 166 31.33 -12.27 24.30
CA HIS A 166 31.23 -13.68 24.67
C HIS A 166 30.55 -13.91 26.05
N LEU A 167 29.54 -13.11 26.39
CA LEU A 167 28.84 -13.12 27.67
C LEU A 167 29.72 -12.81 28.89
N MET A 168 30.89 -12.25 28.68
CA MET A 168 31.86 -11.84 29.71
C MET A 168 32.08 -10.34 29.72
N ASP A 169 32.55 -9.82 30.85
CA ASP A 169 32.94 -8.43 30.98
C ASP A 169 34.14 -8.11 30.08
N ALA A 170 34.03 -6.98 29.38
CA ALA A 170 35.07 -6.44 28.52
C ALA A 170 35.43 -5.01 28.93
N MET A 171 35.98 -4.23 28.01
CA MET A 171 36.38 -2.85 28.28
C MET A 171 35.20 -1.98 28.73
N PRO A 172 35.42 -1.01 29.65
CA PRO A 172 34.43 0.00 29.98
C PRO A 172 34.02 0.80 28.72
N ILE A 173 32.76 1.06 28.56
CA ILE A 173 32.20 1.87 27.47
C ILE A 173 31.22 2.91 28.03
N ASP A 174 31.07 4.04 27.34
CA ASP A 174 30.03 5.01 27.63
C ASP A 174 28.70 4.58 27.06
N PHE A 175 27.60 4.77 27.77
CA PHE A 175 26.25 4.50 27.23
C PHE A 175 25.97 5.26 25.94
N SER A 176 26.51 6.45 25.79
CA SER A 176 26.36 7.23 24.56
C SER A 176 27.05 6.59 23.36
N GLN A 177 28.14 5.85 23.57
CA GLN A 177 28.81 5.10 22.49
C GLN A 177 27.92 3.96 21.98
N GLU A 178 27.30 3.18 22.86
CA GLU A 178 26.37 2.12 22.48
C GLU A 178 25.18 2.68 21.70
N LEU A 179 24.56 3.75 22.21
CA LEU A 179 23.43 4.41 21.55
C LEU A 179 23.82 5.02 20.19
N SER A 180 25.02 5.56 20.08
CA SER A 180 25.51 6.08 18.79
C SER A 180 25.67 4.97 17.75
N GLY A 181 26.06 3.76 18.17
CA GLY A 181 26.09 2.57 17.30
C GLY A 181 24.70 2.21 16.77
N TRP A 182 23.68 2.21 17.63
CA TRP A 182 22.28 1.96 17.21
C TRP A 182 21.79 3.04 16.26
N SER A 183 22.04 4.31 16.56
CA SER A 183 21.68 5.42 15.67
C SER A 183 22.33 5.27 14.29
N ALA A 184 23.62 4.94 14.24
CA ALA A 184 24.34 4.73 12.98
C ALA A 184 23.75 3.57 12.16
N GLN A 185 23.39 2.45 12.81
CA GLN A 185 22.74 1.32 12.14
C GLN A 185 21.37 1.71 11.55
N LEU A 186 20.55 2.43 12.29
CA LEU A 186 19.26 2.92 11.81
C LEU A 186 19.40 3.91 10.66
N GLN A 187 20.40 4.79 10.71
CA GLN A 187 20.71 5.71 9.62
C GLN A 187 21.14 4.97 8.34
N ALA A 188 21.98 3.93 8.49
CA ALA A 188 22.38 3.07 7.37
C ALA A 188 21.15 2.32 6.77
N ALA A 189 20.32 1.72 7.62
CA ALA A 189 19.09 1.07 7.19
C ALA A 189 18.14 2.04 6.46
N ARG A 190 17.99 3.27 6.98
CA ARG A 190 17.22 4.33 6.32
C ARG A 190 17.72 4.63 4.91
N LYS A 191 19.03 4.76 4.72
CA LYS A 191 19.63 4.96 3.38
C LYS A 191 19.32 3.81 2.43
N SER A 192 19.43 2.57 2.91
CA SER A 192 19.13 1.37 2.12
C SER A 192 17.65 1.31 1.72
N ILE A 193 16.72 1.62 2.62
CA ILE A 193 15.28 1.68 2.34
C ILE A 193 15.00 2.75 1.27
N ILE A 194 15.58 3.95 1.37
CA ILE A 194 15.40 5.01 0.36
C ILE A 194 15.90 4.54 -1.01
N SER A 195 17.03 3.85 -1.05
CA SER A 195 17.57 3.31 -2.31
C SER A 195 16.64 2.25 -2.90
N ALA A 196 16.24 1.26 -2.09
CA ALA A 196 15.35 0.19 -2.53
C ALA A 196 13.96 0.72 -2.95
N SER A 197 13.46 1.76 -2.31
CA SER A 197 12.16 2.37 -2.65
C SER A 197 12.10 2.90 -4.09
N LYS A 198 13.25 3.20 -4.71
CA LYS A 198 13.30 3.63 -6.12
C LYS A 198 12.89 2.52 -7.08
N GLU A 199 13.21 1.27 -6.73
CA GLU A 199 12.84 0.10 -7.54
C GLU A 199 11.32 -0.12 -7.55
N LEU A 200 10.61 0.28 -6.49
CA LEU A 200 9.14 0.20 -6.42
C LEU A 200 8.44 1.15 -7.41
N LEU A 201 9.17 2.07 -8.04
CA LEU A 201 8.64 2.94 -9.09
C LEU A 201 8.56 2.22 -10.45
N ASN A 202 9.26 1.10 -10.61
CA ASN A 202 9.15 0.25 -11.77
C ASN A 202 7.95 -0.66 -11.59
N LEU A 203 6.84 -0.30 -12.21
CA LEU A 203 5.57 -0.98 -12.03
C LEU A 203 5.38 -2.07 -13.08
N PRO A 204 4.91 -3.29 -12.70
CA PRO A 204 4.60 -4.36 -13.63
C PRO A 204 3.27 -4.17 -14.37
N GLN A 205 2.72 -2.96 -14.40
CA GLN A 205 1.46 -2.65 -15.06
C GLN A 205 1.66 -2.70 -16.58
N GLY A 206 1.07 -3.69 -17.21
CA GLY A 206 1.10 -3.90 -18.64
C GLY A 206 -0.26 -4.42 -19.10
N GLY A 207 -0.40 -5.54 -19.63
CA GLY A 207 -1.66 -6.19 -19.94
C GLY A 207 -1.87 -6.57 -21.36
#